data_8ae2ec7b7d414e27fc04dd30dedefa81
#
_entry.id   8ae2ec7b7d414e27fc04dd30dedefa81
#
_cell.length_a   1.000
_cell.length_b   1.000
_cell.length_c   1.000
_cell.angle_alpha   90.00
_cell.angle_beta   90.00
_cell.angle_gamma   90.00
#
_symmetry.space_group_name_H-M   'P 1'
#
loop_
_entity.id
_entity.type
_entity.pdbx_description
1 polymer ?
#
loop_
_entity_poly.entity_id
_entity_poly.type
_entity_poly.pdbx_seq_one_letter_code
_entity_poly.pdbx_strand_id
1 'polypeptide(L)'
;QKPKTVTARELSLAEADNCRRVFAYLCKTRGLDYDLVASLVRQGVVSQEEKTGNVLFKYYDDNGKVIGAEKVGTSTEHRFKGIAEHSADGHGFEVGRGTGEKAFFFESAIDMLSYLQMHDKEMTDCRLVSMMGVKPNIVLDTMLRHNIPPENVFLCSDNDTAGNEFAQRLQEQYPDMKRVITPDTYKDWNDMLRGIPKAVEHETEKKEVQQTDMQRYGNEMWHKATDNRDKSLVTIQAADFARLQEQLDRSGINYYAYARDNSVIMAINDKDVEWFKRIAGTPDLVPTKSNRPYSPPEKNIFGSAEYRYIPNKEYLSADRDLVLKMAEIM
;
A
#
# COMPACT_ATOMS: atom_id res chain seq x y z
N GLN A 1 12.82 11.13 -37.15
CA GLN A 1 11.67 10.90 -36.29
C GLN A 1 11.61 12.08 -35.32
N LYS A 2 10.48 12.82 -35.34
CA LYS A 2 10.21 13.87 -34.34
C LYS A 2 10.04 13.22 -32.96
N PRO A 3 10.62 13.77 -31.89
CA PRO A 3 10.38 13.27 -30.55
C PRO A 3 8.88 13.38 -30.24
N LYS A 4 8.24 12.28 -29.83
CA LYS A 4 6.89 12.32 -29.30
C LYS A 4 6.95 13.14 -28.01
N THR A 5 6.34 14.32 -28.03
CA THR A 5 6.11 15.12 -26.83
C THR A 5 5.18 14.29 -25.93
N VAL A 6 5.71 13.74 -24.86
CA VAL A 6 4.89 13.14 -23.79
C VAL A 6 4.23 14.32 -23.09
N THR A 7 2.98 14.60 -23.43
CA THR A 7 2.16 15.52 -22.64
C THR A 7 2.01 14.94 -21.25
N ALA A 8 2.50 15.64 -20.25
CA ALA A 8 2.25 15.29 -18.86
C ALA A 8 0.72 15.17 -18.68
N ARG A 9 0.26 13.99 -18.29
CA ARG A 9 -1.15 13.76 -18.00
C ARG A 9 -1.51 14.55 -16.75
N GLU A 10 -2.52 15.38 -16.82
CA GLU A 10 -2.97 16.19 -15.69
C GLU A 10 -3.87 15.39 -14.75
N LEU A 11 -3.80 15.72 -13.46
CA LEU A 11 -4.73 15.21 -12.45
C LEU A 11 -6.16 15.58 -12.85
N SER A 12 -7.05 14.60 -12.89
CA SER A 12 -8.47 14.80 -13.15
C SER A 12 -9.29 14.10 -12.07
N LEU A 13 -10.06 14.88 -11.31
CA LEU A 13 -10.96 14.39 -10.28
C LEU A 13 -12.40 14.69 -10.73
N ALA A 14 -13.15 13.67 -11.09
CA ALA A 14 -14.57 13.79 -11.36
C ALA A 14 -15.33 13.73 -10.03
N GLU A 15 -15.89 14.85 -9.61
CA GLU A 15 -16.60 14.99 -8.33
C GLU A 15 -18.11 14.97 -8.55
N ALA A 16 -18.84 14.27 -7.68
CA ALA A 16 -20.30 14.22 -7.69
C ALA A 16 -20.90 15.53 -7.14
N ASP A 17 -22.10 15.89 -7.59
CA ASP A 17 -22.85 17.08 -7.13
C ASP A 17 -23.24 17.01 -5.65
N ASN A 18 -23.10 15.88 -4.99
CA ASN A 18 -23.42 15.70 -3.58
C ASN A 18 -22.47 14.71 -2.89
N CYS A 19 -22.42 14.77 -1.56
CA CYS A 19 -21.57 13.96 -0.70
C CYS A 19 -22.35 12.95 0.17
N ARG A 20 -23.54 12.49 -0.25
CA ARG A 20 -24.41 11.64 0.58
C ARG A 20 -23.73 10.35 1.03
N ARG A 21 -22.99 9.68 0.15
CA ARG A 21 -22.26 8.44 0.46
C ARG A 21 -21.07 8.74 1.39
N VAL A 22 -20.40 9.87 1.19
CA VAL A 22 -19.30 10.33 2.04
C VAL A 22 -19.81 10.53 3.47
N PHE A 23 -20.90 11.27 3.68
CA PHE A 23 -21.50 11.44 5.01
C PHE A 23 -21.95 10.12 5.63
N ALA A 24 -22.62 9.26 4.87
CA ALA A 24 -23.05 7.96 5.36
C ALA A 24 -21.85 7.11 5.80
N TYR A 25 -20.79 7.11 5.03
CA TYR A 25 -19.60 6.32 5.34
C TYR A 25 -18.79 6.92 6.48
N LEU A 26 -18.42 8.19 6.40
CA LEU A 26 -17.55 8.80 7.41
C LEU A 26 -18.27 8.94 8.76
N CYS A 27 -19.56 9.36 8.79
CA CYS A 27 -20.24 9.56 10.05
C CYS A 27 -20.83 8.25 10.62
N LYS A 28 -21.53 7.43 9.80
CA LYS A 28 -22.20 6.23 10.32
C LYS A 28 -21.27 5.03 10.41
N THR A 29 -20.41 4.82 9.41
CA THR A 29 -19.53 3.64 9.38
C THR A 29 -18.24 3.88 10.14
N ARG A 30 -17.67 5.10 10.05
CA ARG A 30 -16.39 5.45 10.66
C ARG A 30 -16.52 6.23 11.97
N GLY A 31 -17.72 6.67 12.34
CA GLY A 31 -17.98 7.34 13.61
C GLY A 31 -17.45 8.78 13.69
N LEU A 32 -17.10 9.38 12.55
CA LEU A 32 -16.67 10.78 12.54
C LEU A 32 -17.85 11.72 12.78
N ASP A 33 -17.57 12.80 13.48
CA ASP A 33 -18.55 13.85 13.79
C ASP A 33 -19.08 14.51 12.53
N TYR A 34 -20.40 14.77 12.52
CA TYR A 34 -21.06 15.35 11.36
C TYR A 34 -20.55 16.77 11.05
N ASP A 35 -20.34 17.62 12.07
CA ASP A 35 -19.93 18.99 11.87
C ASP A 35 -18.47 19.07 11.38
N LEU A 36 -17.62 18.15 11.85
CA LEU A 36 -16.25 17.98 11.34
C LEU A 36 -16.30 17.66 9.84
N VAL A 37 -17.02 16.60 9.46
CA VAL A 37 -17.13 16.18 8.06
C VAL A 37 -17.77 17.27 7.19
N ALA A 38 -18.84 17.90 7.68
CA ALA A 38 -19.51 19.00 6.97
C ALA A 38 -18.59 20.21 6.77
N SER A 39 -17.75 20.52 7.73
CA SER A 39 -16.73 21.57 7.60
C SER A 39 -15.74 21.27 6.49
N LEU A 40 -15.20 20.04 6.44
CA LEU A 40 -14.24 19.61 5.41
C LEU A 40 -14.87 19.59 3.99
N VAL A 41 -16.13 19.17 3.90
CA VAL A 41 -16.88 19.19 2.62
C VAL A 41 -17.13 20.63 2.17
N ARG A 42 -17.55 21.54 3.08
CA ARG A 42 -17.73 22.98 2.75
C ARG A 42 -16.44 23.66 2.32
N GLN A 43 -15.31 23.27 2.90
CA GLN A 43 -13.99 23.76 2.48
C GLN A 43 -13.53 23.18 1.15
N GLY A 44 -14.26 22.19 0.62
CA GLY A 44 -13.93 21.51 -0.62
C GLY A 44 -12.74 20.55 -0.53
N VAL A 45 -12.19 20.30 0.67
CA VAL A 45 -11.05 19.40 0.85
C VAL A 45 -11.46 17.92 0.90
N VAL A 46 -12.74 17.66 1.19
CA VAL A 46 -13.36 16.32 1.11
C VAL A 46 -14.52 16.37 0.14
N SER A 47 -14.58 15.41 -0.78
CA SER A 47 -15.67 15.29 -1.75
C SER A 47 -15.99 13.84 -2.09
N GLN A 48 -16.97 13.61 -2.94
CA GLN A 48 -17.37 12.30 -3.43
C GLN A 48 -16.96 12.12 -4.88
N GLU A 49 -16.29 11.02 -5.19
CA GLU A 49 -15.99 10.65 -6.58
C GLU A 49 -17.30 10.32 -7.33
N GLU A 50 -17.48 10.88 -8.52
CA GLU A 50 -18.73 10.78 -9.28
C GLU A 50 -19.12 9.32 -9.59
N LYS A 51 -18.21 8.57 -10.21
CA LYS A 51 -18.52 7.23 -10.74
C LYS A 51 -18.61 6.15 -9.66
N THR A 52 -17.71 6.18 -8.69
CA THR A 52 -17.56 5.11 -7.70
C THR A 52 -18.23 5.43 -6.38
N GLY A 53 -18.42 6.72 -6.09
CA GLY A 53 -18.88 7.21 -4.80
C GLY A 53 -17.85 7.09 -3.70
N ASN A 54 -16.57 6.91 -4.03
CA ASN A 54 -15.48 6.92 -3.08
C ASN A 54 -15.33 8.29 -2.41
N VAL A 55 -14.79 8.32 -1.20
CA VAL A 55 -14.34 9.55 -0.57
C VAL A 55 -13.06 10.00 -1.27
N LEU A 56 -12.99 11.28 -1.61
CA LEU A 56 -11.78 11.96 -2.07
C LEU A 56 -11.29 12.88 -0.95
N PHE A 57 -10.12 12.61 -0.40
CA PHE A 57 -9.40 13.52 0.50
C PHE A 57 -8.34 14.23 -0.33
N LYS A 58 -8.64 15.48 -0.70
CA LYS A 58 -7.81 16.25 -1.64
C LYS A 58 -6.67 16.96 -0.94
N TYR A 59 -5.52 17.00 -1.57
CA TYR A 59 -4.37 17.77 -1.09
C TYR A 59 -3.90 18.76 -2.15
N TYR A 60 -3.25 19.82 -1.69
CA TYR A 60 -3.03 21.04 -2.43
C TYR A 60 -1.56 21.43 -2.42
N ASP A 61 -1.13 22.15 -3.44
CA ASP A 61 0.15 22.86 -3.43
C ASP A 61 0.03 24.19 -2.65
N ASP A 62 1.16 24.89 -2.51
CA ASP A 62 1.23 26.17 -1.80
C ASP A 62 0.41 27.28 -2.47
N ASN A 63 -0.02 27.12 -3.71
CA ASN A 63 -0.86 28.05 -4.46
C ASN A 63 -2.35 27.71 -4.34
N GLY A 64 -2.71 26.69 -3.58
CA GLY A 64 -4.09 26.22 -3.42
C GLY A 64 -4.65 25.43 -4.62
N LYS A 65 -3.78 24.98 -5.52
CA LYS A 65 -4.18 24.08 -6.61
C LYS A 65 -4.24 22.64 -6.08
N VAL A 66 -5.31 21.92 -6.41
CA VAL A 66 -5.41 20.46 -6.12
C VAL A 66 -4.34 19.73 -6.92
N ILE A 67 -3.47 19.01 -6.22
CA ILE A 67 -2.37 18.23 -6.80
C ILE A 67 -2.50 16.73 -6.57
N GLY A 68 -3.51 16.29 -5.84
CA GLY A 68 -3.78 14.88 -5.62
C GLY A 68 -4.96 14.62 -4.70
N ALA A 69 -5.31 13.34 -4.57
CA ALA A 69 -6.31 12.90 -3.61
C ALA A 69 -6.05 11.46 -3.15
N GLU A 70 -6.19 11.24 -1.84
CA GLU A 70 -6.41 9.91 -1.28
C GLU A 70 -7.85 9.48 -1.57
N LYS A 71 -8.04 8.24 -2.03
CA LYS A 71 -9.34 7.68 -2.39
C LYS A 71 -9.69 6.54 -1.43
N VAL A 72 -10.85 6.62 -0.82
CA VAL A 72 -11.35 5.57 0.09
C VAL A 72 -12.73 5.10 -0.35
N GLY A 73 -12.86 3.79 -0.55
CA GLY A 73 -14.12 3.17 -0.91
C GLY A 73 -15.17 3.28 0.19
N THR A 74 -16.41 3.57 -0.19
CA THR A 74 -17.55 3.68 0.73
C THR A 74 -18.33 2.37 0.89
N SER A 75 -17.95 1.29 0.17
CA SER A 75 -18.55 -0.04 0.33
C SER A 75 -17.99 -0.73 1.59
N THR A 76 -18.87 -1.41 2.32
CA THR A 76 -18.49 -2.24 3.47
C THR A 76 -18.06 -3.64 3.06
N GLU A 77 -18.48 -4.10 1.88
CA GLU A 77 -18.17 -5.42 1.33
C GLU A 77 -16.82 -5.45 0.59
N HIS A 78 -16.50 -4.37 -0.12
CA HIS A 78 -15.25 -4.26 -0.88
C HIS A 78 -14.46 -3.05 -0.42
N ARG A 79 -13.47 -3.30 0.43
CA ARG A 79 -12.56 -2.25 0.89
C ARG A 79 -11.67 -1.80 -0.26
N PHE A 80 -11.64 -0.49 -0.51
CA PHE A 80 -10.76 0.14 -1.47
C PHE A 80 -10.02 1.30 -0.81
N LYS A 81 -8.71 1.33 -0.94
CA LYS A 81 -7.85 2.47 -0.64
C LYS A 81 -6.93 2.68 -1.84
N GLY A 82 -6.71 3.90 -2.23
CA GLY A 82 -5.83 4.23 -3.36
C GLY A 82 -5.52 5.71 -3.43
N ILE A 83 -4.78 6.10 -4.45
CA ILE A 83 -4.43 7.47 -4.75
C ILE A 83 -4.97 7.77 -6.15
N ALA A 84 -5.44 8.98 -6.38
CA ALA A 84 -5.88 9.40 -7.71
C ALA A 84 -4.69 9.38 -8.69
N GLU A 85 -4.94 8.97 -9.93
CA GLU A 85 -3.91 8.97 -10.97
C GLU A 85 -3.34 10.39 -11.16
N HIS A 86 -2.04 10.46 -11.39
CA HIS A 86 -1.29 11.71 -11.56
C HIS A 86 -1.28 12.64 -10.34
N SER A 87 -1.54 12.11 -9.16
CA SER A 87 -1.31 12.80 -7.91
C SER A 87 0.18 13.07 -7.70
N ALA A 88 0.50 14.23 -7.14
CA ALA A 88 1.88 14.60 -6.81
C ALA A 88 2.43 13.74 -5.68
N ASP A 89 3.69 13.34 -5.82
CA ASP A 89 4.44 12.65 -4.77
C ASP A 89 4.84 13.62 -3.64
N GLY A 90 5.19 13.07 -2.47
CA GLY A 90 5.66 13.85 -1.32
C GLY A 90 4.60 14.70 -0.63
N HIS A 91 3.35 14.57 -1.02
CA HIS A 91 2.21 15.28 -0.44
C HIS A 91 1.17 14.29 0.09
N GLY A 92 0.41 14.72 1.10
CA GLY A 92 -0.69 13.97 1.68
C GLY A 92 -1.90 14.86 1.96
N PHE A 93 -3.03 14.26 2.29
CA PHE A 93 -4.17 15.02 2.79
C PHE A 93 -3.81 15.67 4.12
N GLU A 94 -3.99 16.98 4.20
CA GLU A 94 -3.53 17.79 5.31
C GLU A 94 -4.63 18.66 5.89
N VAL A 95 -4.68 18.75 7.23
CA VAL A 95 -5.50 19.69 7.97
C VAL A 95 -4.59 20.52 8.88
N GLY A 96 -4.44 21.81 8.57
CA GLY A 96 -3.65 22.75 9.37
C GLY A 96 -4.50 23.46 10.42
N ARG A 97 -3.92 23.75 11.58
CA ARG A 97 -4.49 24.58 12.64
C ARG A 97 -3.45 25.53 13.19
N GLY A 98 -3.83 26.78 13.42
CA GLY A 98 -2.95 27.80 13.95
C GLY A 98 -1.71 28.03 13.08
N THR A 99 -0.54 28.12 13.69
CA THR A 99 0.75 28.34 13.02
C THR A 99 1.28 27.08 12.33
N GLY A 100 0.82 25.89 12.74
CA GLY A 100 1.25 24.61 12.20
C GLY A 100 2.70 24.24 12.51
N GLU A 101 3.22 24.66 13.67
CA GLU A 101 4.61 24.39 14.10
C GLU A 101 4.91 22.92 14.39
N LYS A 102 3.87 22.12 14.69
CA LYS A 102 3.97 20.67 14.95
C LYS A 102 3.33 19.90 13.80
N ALA A 103 3.86 18.74 13.46
CA ALA A 103 3.27 17.86 12.47
C ALA A 103 2.98 16.46 13.02
N PHE A 104 1.78 15.97 12.78
CA PHE A 104 1.29 14.66 13.17
C PHE A 104 1.01 13.84 11.92
N PHE A 105 1.63 12.68 11.78
CA PHE A 105 1.57 11.85 10.58
C PHE A 105 0.82 10.54 10.83
N PHE A 106 -0.19 10.26 10.02
CA PHE A 106 -1.10 9.13 10.12
C PHE A 106 -1.07 8.26 8.86
N GLU A 107 -1.39 6.98 8.99
CA GLU A 107 -1.46 6.09 7.82
C GLU A 107 -2.64 6.37 6.90
N SER A 108 -3.73 6.93 7.42
CA SER A 108 -4.89 7.28 6.61
C SER A 108 -5.56 8.57 7.06
N ALA A 109 -6.29 9.20 6.13
CA ALA A 109 -7.09 10.38 6.44
C ALA A 109 -8.17 10.10 7.51
N ILE A 110 -8.70 8.86 7.55
CA ILE A 110 -9.71 8.49 8.55
C ILE A 110 -9.10 8.42 9.95
N ASP A 111 -7.92 7.85 10.11
CA ASP A 111 -7.22 7.80 11.40
C ASP A 111 -6.82 9.20 11.85
N MET A 112 -6.34 10.02 10.94
CA MET A 112 -6.02 11.41 11.18
C MET A 112 -7.25 12.20 11.70
N LEU A 113 -8.40 12.07 11.04
CA LEU A 113 -9.62 12.76 11.44
C LEU A 113 -10.20 12.20 12.75
N SER A 114 -10.02 10.90 13.00
CA SER A 114 -10.40 10.27 14.27
C SER A 114 -9.58 10.81 15.43
N TYR A 115 -8.27 10.92 15.24
CA TYR A 115 -7.37 11.53 16.22
C TYR A 115 -7.74 12.99 16.47
N LEU A 116 -7.94 13.77 15.40
CA LEU A 116 -8.36 15.17 15.50
C LEU A 116 -9.66 15.32 16.30
N GLN A 117 -10.65 14.48 16.07
CA GLN A 117 -11.93 14.51 16.78
C GLN A 117 -11.76 14.21 18.27
N MET A 118 -10.94 13.24 18.64
CA MET A 118 -10.68 12.89 20.05
C MET A 118 -9.85 13.95 20.79
N HIS A 119 -8.98 14.67 20.10
CA HIS A 119 -8.01 15.60 20.66
C HIS A 119 -8.22 17.05 20.21
N ASP A 120 -9.40 17.40 19.75
CA ASP A 120 -9.71 18.72 19.11
C ASP A 120 -9.18 19.93 19.89
N LYS A 121 -9.35 19.92 21.20
CA LYS A 121 -8.95 21.03 22.08
C LYS A 121 -7.43 21.18 22.22
N GLU A 122 -6.69 20.11 21.98
CA GLU A 122 -5.23 20.05 22.13
C GLU A 122 -4.51 20.39 20.83
N MET A 123 -5.25 20.25 19.70
CA MET A 123 -4.71 20.45 18.35
C MET A 123 -4.84 21.92 17.90
N THR A 124 -4.05 22.81 18.49
CA THR A 124 -4.15 24.26 18.22
C THR A 124 -3.14 24.78 17.21
N ASP A 125 -1.86 24.40 17.33
CA ASP A 125 -0.76 24.88 16.48
C ASP A 125 -0.07 23.70 15.80
N CYS A 126 -0.81 23.01 14.92
CA CYS A 126 -0.34 21.77 14.34
C CYS A 126 -0.85 21.58 12.90
N ARG A 127 -0.16 20.68 12.21
CA ARG A 127 -0.57 20.06 10.95
C ARG A 127 -0.82 18.58 11.19
N LEU A 128 -1.94 18.10 10.72
CA LEU A 128 -2.24 16.68 10.69
C LEU A 128 -2.15 16.23 9.23
N VAL A 129 -1.42 15.17 8.95
CA VAL A 129 -1.09 14.73 7.59
C VAL A 129 -1.37 13.24 7.44
N SER A 130 -2.17 12.86 6.46
CA SER A 130 -2.31 11.48 6.03
C SER A 130 -1.19 11.11 5.05
N MET A 131 -0.44 10.05 5.37
CA MET A 131 0.62 9.55 4.49
C MET A 131 0.08 8.61 3.41
N MET A 132 -1.19 8.23 3.47
CA MET A 132 -1.79 7.23 2.55
C MET A 132 -1.00 5.90 2.55
N GLY A 133 -0.77 5.34 3.74
CA GLY A 133 0.13 4.25 4.08
C GLY A 133 1.38 4.73 4.83
N VAL A 134 2.39 3.89 4.93
CA VAL A 134 3.66 4.21 5.60
C VAL A 134 4.68 4.76 4.60
N LYS A 135 4.67 6.09 4.38
CA LYS A 135 5.48 6.77 3.36
C LYS A 135 6.44 7.80 3.97
N PRO A 136 7.72 7.45 4.18
CA PRO A 136 8.72 8.37 4.76
C PRO A 136 8.90 9.67 3.98
N ASN A 137 8.80 9.64 2.65
CA ASN A 137 8.95 10.82 1.81
C ASN A 137 7.91 11.89 2.14
N ILE A 138 6.66 11.53 2.47
CA ILE A 138 5.65 12.52 2.86
C ILE A 138 6.03 13.22 4.17
N VAL A 139 6.60 12.49 5.13
CA VAL A 139 7.10 13.07 6.39
C VAL A 139 8.20 14.08 6.09
N LEU A 140 9.24 13.65 5.36
CA LEU A 140 10.43 14.47 5.09
C LEU A 140 10.09 15.68 4.22
N ASP A 141 9.28 15.51 3.17
CA ASP A 141 8.88 16.61 2.30
C ASP A 141 7.99 17.62 3.02
N THR A 142 7.12 17.17 3.93
CA THR A 142 6.31 18.07 4.76
C THR A 142 7.17 18.88 5.73
N MET A 143 8.15 18.23 6.39
CA MET A 143 9.11 18.92 7.25
C MET A 143 9.87 20.00 6.50
N LEU A 144 10.35 19.69 5.30
CA LEU A 144 11.09 20.63 4.45
C LEU A 144 10.19 21.82 4.00
N ARG A 145 8.98 21.55 3.49
CA ARG A 145 8.08 22.59 3.02
C ARG A 145 7.70 23.58 4.12
N HIS A 146 7.48 23.09 5.32
CA HIS A 146 6.98 23.91 6.42
C HIS A 146 8.04 24.23 7.47
N ASN A 147 9.31 23.89 7.20
CA ASN A 147 10.45 24.12 8.10
C ASN A 147 10.20 23.59 9.53
N ILE A 148 9.65 22.35 9.61
CA ILE A 148 9.32 21.71 10.90
C ILE A 148 10.53 20.90 11.37
N PRO A 149 11.10 21.19 12.55
CA PRO A 149 12.23 20.44 13.06
C PRO A 149 11.79 19.08 13.62
N PRO A 150 12.70 18.09 13.67
CA PRO A 150 12.37 16.70 14.09
C PRO A 150 11.69 16.58 15.46
N GLU A 151 12.05 17.41 16.42
CA GLU A 151 11.43 17.44 17.76
C GLU A 151 9.95 17.83 17.77
N ASN A 152 9.47 18.42 16.68
CA ASN A 152 8.07 18.81 16.49
C ASN A 152 7.30 17.83 15.57
N VAL A 153 7.90 16.69 15.23
CA VAL A 153 7.29 15.62 14.44
C VAL A 153 6.76 14.51 15.32
N PHE A 154 5.49 14.13 15.08
CA PHE A 154 4.77 13.08 15.78
C PHE A 154 4.33 12.00 14.80
N LEU A 155 4.86 10.79 14.95
CA LEU A 155 4.54 9.63 14.12
C LEU A 155 3.38 8.87 14.76
N CYS A 156 2.19 8.97 14.16
CA CYS A 156 0.93 8.43 14.65
C CYS A 156 0.42 7.26 13.77
N SER A 157 1.35 6.52 13.16
CA SER A 157 1.02 5.32 12.37
C SER A 157 0.37 4.24 13.24
N ASP A 158 -0.30 3.27 12.61
CA ASP A 158 -1.03 2.20 13.27
C ASP A 158 -0.18 1.44 14.30
N ASN A 159 -0.80 0.92 15.34
CA ASN A 159 -0.14 0.10 16.36
C ASN A 159 -0.08 -1.37 15.90
N ASP A 160 0.59 -1.59 14.78
CA ASP A 160 0.90 -2.89 14.22
C ASP A 160 2.39 -2.97 13.82
N THR A 161 2.81 -4.12 13.28
CA THR A 161 4.21 -4.35 12.92
C THR A 161 4.72 -3.33 11.91
N ALA A 162 3.96 -3.05 10.84
CA ALA A 162 4.38 -2.13 9.78
C ALA A 162 4.51 -0.69 10.27
N GLY A 163 3.53 -0.21 11.05
CA GLY A 163 3.56 1.13 11.64
C GLY A 163 4.68 1.30 12.68
N ASN A 164 4.98 0.25 13.46
CA ASN A 164 6.06 0.28 14.45
C ASN A 164 7.44 0.28 13.77
N GLU A 165 7.67 -0.58 12.77
CA GLU A 165 8.92 -0.61 12.00
C GLU A 165 9.16 0.70 11.22
N PHE A 166 8.09 1.29 10.68
CA PHE A 166 8.17 2.59 10.03
C PHE A 166 8.64 3.68 11.00
N ALA A 167 8.00 3.77 12.17
CA ALA A 167 8.37 4.77 13.17
C ALA A 167 9.80 4.55 13.68
N GLN A 168 10.19 3.30 13.96
CA GLN A 168 11.54 2.96 14.38
C GLN A 168 12.58 3.41 13.37
N ARG A 169 12.40 3.10 12.07
CA ARG A 169 13.34 3.50 11.01
C ARG A 169 13.51 5.02 10.89
N LEU A 170 12.44 5.79 11.08
CA LEU A 170 12.54 7.25 11.09
C LEU A 170 13.24 7.76 12.35
N GLN A 171 12.96 7.20 13.53
CA GLN A 171 13.60 7.57 14.77
C GLN A 171 15.09 7.18 14.81
N GLU A 172 15.52 6.14 14.11
CA GLU A 172 16.94 5.81 13.95
C GLU A 172 17.70 6.92 13.19
N GLN A 173 17.05 7.58 12.24
CA GLN A 173 17.62 8.69 11.48
C GLN A 173 17.41 10.06 12.17
N TYR A 174 16.28 10.22 12.83
CA TYR A 174 15.85 11.46 13.50
C TYR A 174 15.37 11.13 14.92
N PRO A 175 16.30 10.98 15.90
CA PRO A 175 15.97 10.52 17.25
C PRO A 175 14.99 11.40 18.03
N ASP A 176 14.88 12.67 17.66
CA ASP A 176 13.99 13.63 18.31
C ASP A 176 12.52 13.52 17.84
N MET A 177 12.24 12.76 16.79
CA MET A 177 10.85 12.45 16.38
C MET A 177 10.16 11.61 17.45
N LYS A 178 8.90 11.94 17.70
CA LYS A 178 8.10 11.30 18.75
C LYS A 178 7.14 10.28 18.16
N ARG A 179 7.08 9.10 18.76
CA ARG A 179 6.06 8.10 18.44
C ARG A 179 4.84 8.33 19.33
N VAL A 180 3.66 8.42 18.71
CA VAL A 180 2.36 8.45 19.39
C VAL A 180 1.54 7.27 18.91
N ILE A 181 1.13 6.40 19.82
CA ILE A 181 0.41 5.17 19.50
C ILE A 181 -0.92 5.10 20.25
N THR A 182 -1.86 4.35 19.69
CA THR A 182 -3.06 3.95 20.41
C THR A 182 -2.69 3.02 21.59
N PRO A 183 -3.50 2.97 22.66
CA PRO A 183 -3.39 1.88 23.63
C PRO A 183 -3.39 0.51 22.95
N ASP A 184 -2.69 -0.48 23.51
CA ASP A 184 -2.56 -1.82 22.93
C ASP A 184 -3.89 -2.52 22.65
N THR A 185 -4.97 -2.04 23.26
CA THR A 185 -6.33 -2.49 23.01
C THR A 185 -6.82 -2.19 21.58
N TYR A 186 -6.25 -1.16 20.92
CA TYR A 186 -6.71 -0.68 19.62
C TYR A 186 -5.59 -0.77 18.58
N LYS A 187 -5.97 -1.14 17.35
CA LYS A 187 -5.02 -1.21 16.23
C LYS A 187 -4.72 0.19 15.67
N ASP A 188 -5.75 0.96 15.41
CA ASP A 188 -5.68 2.28 14.79
C ASP A 188 -6.56 3.31 15.52
N TRP A 189 -6.43 4.58 15.13
CA TRP A 189 -7.15 5.68 15.76
C TRP A 189 -8.65 5.65 15.49
N ASN A 190 -9.09 5.10 14.34
CA ASN A 190 -10.50 4.96 14.06
C ASN A 190 -11.14 3.84 14.88
N ASP A 191 -10.45 2.74 15.10
CA ASP A 191 -10.90 1.69 16.00
C ASP A 191 -10.99 2.19 17.45
N MET A 192 -10.04 3.01 17.91
CA MET A 192 -10.10 3.67 19.21
C MET A 192 -11.31 4.61 19.33
N LEU A 193 -11.54 5.48 18.33
CA LEU A 193 -12.71 6.39 18.32
C LEU A 193 -14.03 5.61 18.41
N ARG A 194 -14.11 4.48 17.73
CA ARG A 194 -15.33 3.64 17.68
C ARG A 194 -15.46 2.66 18.84
N GLY A 195 -14.44 2.58 19.72
CA GLY A 195 -14.40 1.60 20.80
C GLY A 195 -14.34 0.15 20.31
N ILE A 196 -13.72 -0.10 19.17
CA ILE A 196 -13.55 -1.44 18.60
C ILE A 196 -12.19 -1.96 19.02
N PRO A 197 -12.12 -2.90 19.98
CA PRO A 197 -10.85 -3.43 20.42
C PRO A 197 -10.18 -4.24 19.32
N LYS A 198 -8.86 -4.22 19.33
CA LYS A 198 -8.01 -5.10 18.53
C LYS A 198 -8.44 -6.54 18.80
N ALA A 199 -8.75 -7.30 17.76
CA ALA A 199 -8.99 -8.71 17.94
C ALA A 199 -7.80 -9.33 18.69
N VAL A 200 -8.08 -10.11 19.74
CA VAL A 200 -7.03 -10.86 20.43
C VAL A 200 -6.52 -11.88 19.44
N GLU A 201 -5.48 -11.51 18.72
CA GLU A 201 -4.82 -12.42 17.82
C GLU A 201 -4.01 -13.40 18.68
N HIS A 202 -4.46 -14.65 18.75
CA HIS A 202 -3.55 -15.72 19.11
C HIS A 202 -2.40 -15.71 18.09
N GLU A 203 -1.17 -15.88 18.53
CA GLU A 203 0.01 -15.89 17.62
C GLU A 203 -0.14 -16.87 16.42
N THR A 204 -0.95 -17.91 16.58
CA THR A 204 -1.35 -18.83 15.53
C THR A 204 -2.22 -18.18 14.44
N GLU A 205 -3.13 -17.26 14.79
CA GLU A 205 -4.00 -16.58 13.81
C GLU A 205 -3.25 -15.51 13.01
N LYS A 206 -2.26 -14.81 13.59
CA LYS A 206 -1.42 -13.87 12.85
C LYS A 206 -0.62 -14.53 11.73
N LYS A 207 -0.09 -15.73 11.98
CA LYS A 207 0.61 -16.48 10.94
C LYS A 207 -0.32 -16.95 9.84
N GLU A 208 -1.55 -17.35 10.17
CA GLU A 208 -2.54 -17.78 9.18
C GLU A 208 -3.08 -16.62 8.35
N VAL A 209 -3.39 -15.45 8.96
CA VAL A 209 -3.89 -14.26 8.25
C VAL A 209 -2.81 -13.68 7.33
N GLN A 210 -1.56 -13.61 7.78
CA GLN A 210 -0.45 -13.16 6.93
C GLN A 210 -0.20 -14.12 5.75
N GLN A 211 -0.27 -15.44 5.98
CA GLN A 211 -0.19 -16.42 4.91
C GLN A 211 -1.34 -16.26 3.90
N THR A 212 -2.56 -16.01 4.37
CA THR A 212 -3.74 -15.91 3.50
C THR A 212 -3.67 -14.65 2.61
N ASP A 213 -3.22 -13.51 3.14
CA ASP A 213 -3.08 -12.28 2.36
C ASP A 213 -1.92 -12.35 1.36
N MET A 214 -0.81 -12.96 1.73
CA MET A 214 0.29 -13.24 0.80
C MET A 214 -0.11 -14.24 -0.29
N GLN A 215 -0.88 -15.27 0.05
CA GLN A 215 -1.44 -16.21 -0.91
C GLN A 215 -2.40 -15.52 -1.89
N ARG A 216 -3.28 -14.64 -1.39
CA ARG A 216 -4.21 -13.85 -2.22
C ARG A 216 -3.45 -12.94 -3.19
N TYR A 217 -2.46 -12.19 -2.68
CA TYR A 217 -1.62 -11.33 -3.50
C TYR A 217 -0.82 -12.14 -4.54
N GLY A 218 -0.22 -13.23 -4.12
CA GLY A 218 0.49 -14.14 -5.02
C GLY A 218 -0.42 -14.71 -6.12
N ASN A 219 -1.65 -15.06 -5.78
CA ASN A 219 -2.63 -15.53 -6.75
C ASN A 219 -3.03 -14.45 -7.75
N GLU A 220 -3.30 -13.22 -7.30
CA GLU A 220 -3.62 -12.09 -8.19
C GLU A 220 -2.48 -11.79 -9.16
N MET A 221 -1.25 -11.80 -8.68
CA MET A 221 -0.07 -11.56 -9.52
C MET A 221 0.18 -12.71 -10.48
N TRP A 222 -0.01 -13.95 -10.02
CA TRP A 222 0.08 -15.14 -10.86
C TRP A 222 -0.96 -15.12 -11.98
N HIS A 223 -2.20 -14.77 -11.66
CA HIS A 223 -3.26 -14.60 -12.66
C HIS A 223 -2.89 -13.57 -13.73
N LYS A 224 -2.42 -12.38 -13.32
CA LYS A 224 -1.97 -11.35 -14.25
C LYS A 224 -0.82 -11.84 -15.13
N ALA A 225 0.08 -12.64 -14.58
CA ALA A 225 1.21 -13.18 -15.31
C ALA A 225 0.81 -14.26 -16.34
N THR A 226 -0.10 -15.15 -15.94
CA THR A 226 -0.49 -16.32 -16.77
C THR A 226 -1.59 -16.01 -17.77
N ASP A 227 -2.40 -14.97 -17.55
CA ASP A 227 -3.39 -14.51 -18.52
C ASP A 227 -2.77 -13.80 -19.74
N ASN A 228 -1.51 -13.47 -19.67
CA ASN A 228 -0.79 -12.85 -20.78
C ASN A 228 -0.31 -13.91 -21.75
N ARG A 229 -0.87 -13.91 -22.97
CA ARG A 229 -0.58 -14.91 -24.04
C ARG A 229 0.89 -14.91 -24.49
N ASP A 230 1.64 -13.86 -24.22
CA ASP A 230 3.05 -13.69 -24.59
C ASP A 230 4.00 -14.25 -23.51
N LYS A 231 3.49 -15.05 -22.59
CA LYS A 231 4.31 -15.64 -21.52
C LYS A 231 4.41 -17.15 -21.64
N SER A 232 5.59 -17.64 -21.29
CA SER A 232 5.91 -19.04 -21.15
C SER A 232 6.12 -19.42 -19.68
N LEU A 233 5.65 -20.59 -19.30
CA LEU A 233 5.88 -21.16 -17.96
C LEU A 233 7.10 -22.07 -18.01
N VAL A 234 8.05 -21.84 -17.12
CA VAL A 234 9.22 -22.66 -16.92
C VAL A 234 9.23 -23.18 -15.48
N THR A 235 9.63 -24.43 -15.29
CA THR A 235 9.73 -25.06 -13.97
C THR A 235 11.16 -25.43 -13.71
N ILE A 236 11.71 -25.01 -12.56
CA ILE A 236 13.05 -25.37 -12.10
C ILE A 236 12.98 -25.85 -10.65
N GLN A 237 14.03 -26.52 -10.17
CA GLN A 237 14.13 -26.92 -8.77
C GLN A 237 14.32 -25.67 -7.88
N ALA A 238 13.76 -25.70 -6.66
CA ALA A 238 13.86 -24.58 -5.73
C ALA A 238 15.32 -24.20 -5.40
N ALA A 239 16.17 -25.21 -5.23
CA ALA A 239 17.61 -24.99 -5.00
C ALA A 239 18.30 -24.29 -6.18
N ASP A 240 17.93 -24.62 -7.42
CA ASP A 240 18.47 -23.96 -8.60
C ASP A 240 17.97 -22.52 -8.73
N PHE A 241 16.70 -22.28 -8.40
CA PHE A 241 16.14 -20.93 -8.39
C PHE A 241 16.89 -20.02 -7.41
N ALA A 242 17.12 -20.46 -6.18
CA ALA A 242 17.84 -19.68 -5.17
C ALA A 242 19.26 -19.30 -5.67
N ARG A 243 19.93 -20.22 -6.33
CA ARG A 243 21.27 -19.98 -6.93
C ARG A 243 21.22 -19.00 -8.11
N LEU A 244 20.18 -19.06 -8.91
CA LEU A 244 20.04 -18.26 -10.15
C LEU A 244 19.43 -16.88 -9.93
N GLN A 245 18.76 -16.65 -8.80
CA GLN A 245 17.96 -15.45 -8.55
C GLN A 245 18.77 -14.16 -8.79
N GLU A 246 19.99 -14.09 -8.28
CA GLU A 246 20.84 -12.91 -8.46
C GLU A 246 21.24 -12.69 -9.95
N GLN A 247 21.45 -13.77 -10.69
CA GLN A 247 21.77 -13.70 -12.11
C GLN A 247 20.56 -13.30 -12.94
N LEU A 248 19.38 -13.80 -12.59
CA LEU A 248 18.12 -13.42 -13.23
C LEU A 248 17.79 -11.95 -12.98
N ASP A 249 17.99 -11.48 -11.77
CA ASP A 249 17.78 -10.07 -11.41
C ASP A 249 18.72 -9.11 -12.18
N ARG A 250 19.94 -9.56 -12.46
CA ARG A 250 20.92 -8.79 -13.26
C ARG A 250 20.69 -8.89 -14.76
N SER A 251 19.95 -9.90 -15.22
CA SER A 251 19.78 -10.18 -16.66
C SER A 251 18.79 -9.26 -17.36
N GLY A 252 17.97 -8.52 -16.61
CA GLY A 252 16.85 -7.75 -17.14
C GLY A 252 15.65 -8.57 -17.61
N ILE A 253 15.63 -9.88 -17.31
CA ILE A 253 14.46 -10.74 -17.57
C ILE A 253 13.38 -10.41 -16.54
N ASN A 254 12.22 -10.00 -17.00
CA ASN A 254 11.03 -9.83 -16.16
C ASN A 254 10.33 -11.18 -16.01
N TYR A 255 10.17 -11.62 -14.78
CA TYR A 255 9.51 -12.88 -14.46
C TYR A 255 8.61 -12.77 -13.23
N TYR A 256 7.60 -13.65 -13.17
CA TYR A 256 6.85 -13.93 -11.96
C TYR A 256 7.18 -15.34 -11.53
N ALA A 257 7.46 -15.57 -10.26
CA ALA A 257 7.85 -16.87 -9.75
C ALA A 257 6.87 -17.33 -8.66
N TYR A 258 6.60 -18.64 -8.66
CA TYR A 258 5.68 -19.27 -7.77
C TYR A 258 6.27 -20.60 -7.27
N ALA A 259 6.48 -20.74 -5.97
CA ALA A 259 7.04 -21.95 -5.38
C ALA A 259 5.95 -23.00 -5.17
N ARG A 260 6.20 -24.23 -5.59
CA ARG A 260 5.34 -25.39 -5.38
C ARG A 260 6.18 -26.60 -5.01
N ASP A 261 5.94 -27.14 -3.82
CA ASP A 261 6.72 -28.25 -3.29
C ASP A 261 8.24 -27.90 -3.34
N ASN A 262 9.04 -28.70 -4.00
CA ASN A 262 10.47 -28.49 -4.20
C ASN A 262 10.81 -27.83 -5.55
N SER A 263 9.84 -27.18 -6.19
CA SER A 263 9.99 -26.57 -7.51
C SER A 263 9.54 -25.13 -7.51
N VAL A 264 10.10 -24.32 -8.42
CA VAL A 264 9.65 -22.97 -8.72
C VAL A 264 9.14 -22.93 -10.15
N ILE A 265 7.89 -22.50 -10.32
CA ILE A 265 7.28 -22.27 -11.63
C ILE A 265 7.41 -20.77 -11.92
N MET A 266 7.99 -20.42 -13.05
CA MET A 266 8.20 -19.05 -13.45
C MET A 266 7.41 -18.74 -14.72
N ALA A 267 6.73 -17.58 -14.75
CA ALA A 267 6.15 -17.00 -15.95
C ALA A 267 7.10 -15.94 -16.49
N ILE A 268 7.66 -16.15 -17.65
CA ILE A 268 8.60 -15.24 -18.34
C ILE A 268 8.07 -14.89 -19.72
N ASN A 269 8.49 -13.76 -20.28
CA ASN A 269 8.09 -13.40 -21.64
C ASN A 269 8.65 -14.41 -22.66
N ASP A 270 7.88 -14.75 -23.67
CA ASP A 270 8.27 -15.68 -24.73
C ASP A 270 9.62 -15.30 -25.35
N LYS A 271 9.88 -14.03 -25.56
CA LYS A 271 11.15 -13.51 -26.12
C LYS A 271 12.36 -13.75 -25.22
N ASP A 272 12.17 -13.93 -23.92
CA ASP A 272 13.23 -14.05 -22.94
C ASP A 272 13.57 -15.52 -22.61
N VAL A 273 12.79 -16.48 -23.12
CA VAL A 273 12.92 -17.93 -22.83
C VAL A 273 14.33 -18.45 -23.19
N GLU A 274 14.84 -18.14 -24.37
CA GLU A 274 16.14 -18.62 -24.80
C GLU A 274 17.29 -17.99 -24.00
N TRP A 275 17.11 -16.75 -23.58
CA TRP A 275 18.06 -16.07 -22.69
C TRP A 275 18.03 -16.66 -21.29
N PHE A 276 16.82 -16.95 -20.78
CA PHE A 276 16.65 -17.67 -19.51
C PHE A 276 17.34 -19.05 -19.51
N LYS A 277 17.15 -19.85 -20.55
CA LYS A 277 17.80 -21.17 -20.68
C LYS A 277 19.31 -21.10 -20.57
N ARG A 278 19.93 -20.09 -21.16
CA ARG A 278 21.38 -19.85 -21.08
C ARG A 278 21.84 -19.53 -19.67
N ILE A 279 21.13 -18.63 -18.99
CA ILE A 279 21.44 -18.25 -17.60
C ILE A 279 21.26 -19.42 -16.65
N ALA A 280 20.18 -20.17 -16.82
CA ALA A 280 19.85 -21.31 -15.99
C ALA A 280 20.71 -22.56 -16.28
N GLY A 281 21.47 -22.56 -17.38
CA GLY A 281 22.25 -23.72 -17.80
C GLY A 281 21.38 -24.95 -18.15
N THR A 282 20.15 -24.69 -18.61
CA THR A 282 19.14 -25.73 -18.92
C THR A 282 18.70 -25.63 -20.39
N PRO A 283 19.58 -25.96 -21.35
CA PRO A 283 19.25 -25.82 -22.78
C PRO A 283 18.07 -26.68 -23.23
N ASP A 284 17.88 -27.84 -22.58
CA ASP A 284 16.80 -28.79 -22.88
C ASP A 284 15.48 -28.49 -22.19
N LEU A 285 15.38 -27.37 -21.45
CA LEU A 285 14.16 -26.96 -20.77
C LEU A 285 13.06 -26.69 -21.81
N VAL A 286 11.94 -27.39 -21.68
CA VAL A 286 10.75 -27.21 -22.53
C VAL A 286 9.76 -26.34 -21.80
N PRO A 287 9.56 -25.07 -22.21
CA PRO A 287 8.53 -24.22 -21.61
C PRO A 287 7.14 -24.71 -21.98
N THR A 288 6.21 -24.62 -21.04
CA THR A 288 4.80 -24.89 -21.30
C THR A 288 4.05 -23.60 -21.56
N LYS A 289 3.23 -23.56 -22.60
CA LYS A 289 2.30 -22.44 -22.80
C LYS A 289 1.02 -22.70 -22.04
N SER A 290 0.63 -21.73 -21.23
CA SER A 290 -0.69 -21.74 -20.63
C SER A 290 -1.72 -21.35 -21.70
N ASN A 291 -2.37 -22.35 -22.29
CA ASN A 291 -3.46 -22.14 -23.26
C ASN A 291 -4.83 -22.02 -22.58
N ARG A 292 -4.89 -22.06 -21.27
CA ARG A 292 -6.12 -21.95 -20.50
C ARG A 292 -6.01 -20.79 -19.52
N PRO A 293 -7.05 -19.94 -19.38
CA PRO A 293 -7.13 -19.11 -18.21
C PRO A 293 -7.04 -20.02 -16.98
N TYR A 294 -6.10 -19.72 -16.08
CA TYR A 294 -5.99 -20.42 -14.83
C TYR A 294 -7.31 -20.25 -14.08
N SER A 295 -8.05 -21.31 -13.91
CA SER A 295 -9.14 -21.36 -12.93
C SER A 295 -8.49 -21.78 -11.62
N PRO A 296 -8.57 -20.95 -10.54
CA PRO A 296 -8.12 -21.39 -9.24
C PRO A 296 -8.86 -22.70 -8.93
N PRO A 297 -8.17 -23.75 -8.46
CA PRO A 297 -8.83 -24.95 -8.04
C PRO A 297 -9.89 -24.60 -7.01
N GLU A 298 -11.12 -25.00 -7.27
CA GLU A 298 -12.24 -24.81 -6.35
C GLU A 298 -11.82 -25.34 -4.97
N LYS A 299 -11.91 -24.44 -3.98
CA LYS A 299 -11.82 -24.70 -2.53
C LYS A 299 -11.07 -25.96 -2.16
N ASN A 300 -9.91 -25.87 -1.60
CA ASN A 300 -9.21 -26.86 -0.77
C ASN A 300 -7.81 -27.33 -1.19
N ILE A 301 -7.21 -26.83 -2.24
CA ILE A 301 -5.78 -27.16 -2.50
C ILE A 301 -4.86 -26.30 -1.64
N PHE A 302 -5.36 -25.18 -1.10
CA PHE A 302 -4.60 -24.29 -0.22
C PHE A 302 -4.64 -24.67 1.27
N GLY A 303 -5.34 -25.72 1.65
CA GLY A 303 -5.33 -26.26 3.02
C GLY A 303 -4.07 -27.03 3.39
N SER A 304 -3.22 -27.36 2.43
CA SER A 304 -1.90 -27.97 2.64
C SER A 304 -0.80 -27.08 2.08
N ALA A 305 -0.59 -26.00 2.74
CA ALA A 305 0.70 -25.34 3.00
C ALA A 305 1.76 -25.26 1.93
N GLU A 306 1.68 -24.91 0.72
CA GLU A 306 2.98 -24.89 0.03
C GLU A 306 3.11 -24.05 -1.23
N TYR A 307 2.24 -23.09 -1.42
CA TYR A 307 2.43 -22.13 -2.52
C TYR A 307 2.97 -20.80 -2.00
N ARG A 308 4.20 -20.44 -2.40
CA ARG A 308 4.82 -19.16 -2.05
C ARG A 308 5.08 -18.36 -3.31
N TYR A 309 4.62 -17.13 -3.34
CA TYR A 309 4.95 -16.17 -4.39
C TYR A 309 6.34 -15.58 -4.12
N ILE A 310 7.21 -15.60 -5.12
CA ILE A 310 8.53 -15.00 -5.09
C ILE A 310 8.54 -13.90 -6.15
N PRO A 311 8.42 -12.61 -5.75
CA PRO A 311 8.45 -11.51 -6.69
C PRO A 311 9.87 -11.28 -7.25
N ASN A 312 9.97 -10.76 -8.46
CA ASN A 312 11.23 -10.30 -8.97
C ASN A 312 11.56 -8.86 -8.50
N LYS A 313 12.76 -8.37 -8.85
CA LYS A 313 13.33 -7.13 -8.34
C LYS A 313 12.48 -5.87 -8.58
N GLU A 314 11.67 -5.80 -9.64
CA GLU A 314 10.81 -4.65 -9.93
C GLU A 314 9.68 -4.48 -8.90
N TYR A 315 9.30 -5.57 -8.21
CA TYR A 315 8.26 -5.59 -7.18
C TYR A 315 8.83 -5.60 -5.76
N LEU A 316 10.15 -5.75 -5.61
CA LEU A 316 10.86 -5.98 -4.35
C LEU A 316 11.39 -4.72 -3.68
N SER A 317 11.05 -3.52 -4.11
CA SER A 317 11.62 -2.31 -3.50
C SER A 317 11.25 -2.14 -2.01
N ALA A 318 10.27 -2.90 -1.50
CA ALA A 318 9.85 -2.82 -0.11
C ALA A 318 10.14 -4.06 0.77
N ASP A 319 10.39 -5.27 0.19
CA ASP A 319 10.40 -6.51 0.99
C ASP A 319 11.49 -7.54 0.62
N ARG A 320 12.67 -7.06 0.26
CA ARG A 320 13.81 -7.95 -0.09
C ARG A 320 14.14 -8.94 1.03
N ASP A 321 14.09 -8.47 2.28
CA ASP A 321 14.47 -9.29 3.45
C ASP A 321 13.41 -10.35 3.77
N LEU A 322 12.14 -10.08 3.49
CA LEU A 322 11.07 -11.05 3.67
C LEU A 322 11.18 -12.20 2.65
N VAL A 323 11.50 -11.86 1.40
CA VAL A 323 11.70 -12.86 0.33
C VAL A 323 12.93 -13.72 0.56
N LEU A 324 14.02 -13.13 1.04
CA LEU A 324 15.22 -13.88 1.41
C LEU A 324 14.96 -14.82 2.60
N LYS A 325 14.26 -14.36 3.63
CA LYS A 325 13.82 -15.22 4.74
C LYS A 325 12.88 -16.36 4.30
N MET A 326 12.05 -16.12 3.29
CA MET A 326 11.18 -17.15 2.72
C MET A 326 11.97 -18.19 1.90
N ALA A 327 13.05 -17.77 1.24
CA ALA A 327 13.97 -18.68 0.54
C ALA A 327 14.85 -19.52 1.49
N GLU A 328 15.18 -19.00 2.68
CA GLU A 328 15.95 -19.73 3.71
C GLU A 328 15.12 -20.80 4.46
N ILE A 329 13.79 -20.72 4.39
CA ILE A 329 12.88 -21.67 5.04
C ILE A 329 12.50 -22.85 4.09
N MET A 330 12.89 -22.75 2.81
CA MET A 330 12.79 -23.86 1.83
C MET A 330 14.07 -24.68 1.80
#